data_70d57820b76697c13afecf3a0b9fe1b5
#
_entry.id   70d57820b76697c13afecf3a0b9fe1b5
#
_cell.length_a   1.000
_cell.length_b   1.000
_cell.length_c   1.000
_cell.angle_alpha   90.00
_cell.angle_beta   90.00
_cell.angle_gamma   90.00
#
_symmetry.space_group_name_H-M   'P 1'
#
loop_
_entity.id
_entity.type
_entity.pdbx_description
1 polymer ?
#
loop_
_entity_poly.entity_id
_entity_poly.type
_entity_poly.pdbx_seq_one_letter_code
_entity_poly.pdbx_strand_id
1 'polypeptide(L)'
;MSRPESNFWQYLKKNTPNISWTRIENTSALGTPDLLGYNKYKVFFTVELKVAKRNIKFSPHQISFHVKHPVNSFILVKTPDACGLKLYEGLRIRELVACGLELDACGLGLDACRLKLESL
;
A
#
# COMPACT_ATOMS: atom_id res chain seq x y z
N MET A 1 3.83 -13.54 1.79
CA MET A 1 3.25 -12.53 2.73
C MET A 1 3.38 -13.05 4.15
N SER A 2 3.91 -12.25 5.06
CA SER A 2 4.01 -12.62 6.48
C SER A 2 2.62 -12.74 7.12
N ARG A 3 2.54 -13.37 8.31
CA ARG A 3 1.27 -13.50 9.02
C ARG A 3 0.63 -12.15 9.38
N PRO A 4 1.37 -11.14 9.90
CA PRO A 4 0.80 -9.81 10.13
C PRO A 4 0.27 -9.17 8.84
N GLU A 5 0.97 -9.33 7.74
CA GLU A 5 0.53 -8.81 6.44
C GLU A 5 -0.67 -9.57 5.90
N SER A 6 -0.75 -10.88 6.12
CA SER A 6 -1.93 -11.68 5.76
C SER A 6 -3.16 -11.25 6.56
N ASN A 7 -3.02 -10.98 7.86
CA ASN A 7 -4.10 -10.46 8.68
C ASN A 7 -4.54 -9.08 8.23
N PHE A 8 -3.58 -8.23 7.87
CA PHE A 8 -3.85 -6.92 7.31
C PHE A 8 -4.61 -7.02 5.98
N TRP A 9 -4.21 -7.94 5.11
CA TRP A 9 -4.89 -8.18 3.85
C TRP A 9 -6.36 -8.58 4.07
N GLN A 10 -6.65 -9.50 5.00
CA GLN A 10 -8.02 -9.92 5.29
C GLN A 10 -8.85 -8.75 5.81
N TYR A 11 -8.28 -7.92 6.68
CA TYR A 11 -8.94 -6.71 7.20
C TYR A 11 -9.25 -5.73 6.07
N LEU A 12 -8.29 -5.45 5.20
CA LEU A 12 -8.45 -4.54 4.07
C LEU A 12 -9.55 -5.01 3.12
N LYS A 13 -9.50 -6.28 2.74
CA LYS A 13 -10.49 -6.90 1.85
C LYS A 13 -11.91 -6.76 2.40
N LYS A 14 -12.08 -7.02 3.68
CA LYS A 14 -13.39 -6.93 4.34
C LYS A 14 -13.93 -5.51 4.37
N ASN A 15 -13.06 -4.52 4.55
CA ASN A 15 -13.45 -3.13 4.79
C ASN A 15 -13.39 -2.25 3.53
N THR A 16 -13.15 -2.83 2.36
CA THR A 16 -13.15 -2.10 1.08
C THR A 16 -14.00 -2.84 0.04
N PRO A 17 -15.34 -2.99 0.27
CA PRO A 17 -16.18 -3.81 -0.60
C PRO A 17 -16.35 -3.22 -2.00
N ASN A 18 -16.08 -1.94 -2.21
CA ASN A 18 -16.22 -1.27 -3.50
C ASN A 18 -14.96 -1.35 -4.38
N ILE A 19 -13.92 -2.01 -3.87
CA ILE A 19 -12.69 -2.23 -4.63
C ILE A 19 -12.58 -3.71 -4.97
N SER A 20 -12.34 -4.01 -6.24
CA SER A 20 -12.04 -5.37 -6.68
C SER A 20 -10.55 -5.62 -6.52
N TRP A 21 -10.19 -6.56 -5.65
CA TRP A 21 -8.80 -6.87 -5.35
C TRP A 21 -8.34 -8.16 -6.03
N THR A 22 -7.13 -8.12 -6.56
CA THR A 22 -6.41 -9.31 -7.01
C THR A 22 -5.11 -9.38 -6.23
N ARG A 23 -4.90 -10.47 -5.51
CA ARG A 23 -3.63 -10.71 -4.82
C ARG A 23 -2.61 -11.18 -5.84
N ILE A 24 -1.47 -10.51 -5.89
CA ILE A 24 -0.39 -10.84 -6.82
C ILE A 24 0.53 -11.84 -6.12
N GLU A 25 0.57 -13.06 -6.66
CA GLU A 25 1.45 -14.12 -6.17
C GLU A 25 2.46 -14.44 -7.26
N ASN A 26 3.55 -13.68 -7.29
CA ASN A 26 4.59 -13.87 -8.28
C ASN A 26 5.95 -14.02 -7.60
N THR A 27 6.43 -15.26 -7.54
CA THR A 27 7.71 -15.59 -6.92
C THR A 27 8.91 -15.31 -7.82
N SER A 28 8.69 -15.08 -9.11
CA SER A 28 9.77 -14.84 -10.08
C SER A 28 10.01 -13.36 -10.36
N ALA A 29 9.05 -12.49 -10.09
CA ALA A 29 9.18 -11.04 -10.30
C ALA A 29 9.41 -10.34 -8.95
N LEU A 30 10.68 -10.10 -8.62
CA LEU A 30 11.06 -9.44 -7.38
C LEU A 30 10.57 -8.00 -7.35
N GLY A 31 10.06 -7.58 -6.19
CA GLY A 31 9.60 -6.20 -5.98
C GLY A 31 8.19 -5.91 -6.48
N THR A 32 7.50 -6.88 -7.05
CA THR A 32 6.10 -6.72 -7.46
C THR A 32 5.22 -6.45 -6.24
N PRO A 33 4.29 -5.47 -6.31
CA PRO A 33 3.39 -5.18 -5.20
C PRO A 33 2.51 -6.38 -4.84
N ASP A 34 1.98 -6.36 -3.62
CA ASP A 34 1.15 -7.45 -3.10
C ASP A 34 -0.22 -7.54 -3.78
N LEU A 35 -0.80 -6.39 -4.13
CA LEU A 35 -2.18 -6.30 -4.58
C LEU A 35 -2.34 -5.46 -5.84
N LEU A 36 -3.26 -5.89 -6.69
CA LEU A 36 -3.82 -5.10 -7.77
C LEU A 36 -5.26 -4.75 -7.40
N GLY A 37 -5.58 -3.46 -7.36
CA GLY A 37 -6.92 -2.97 -7.11
C GLY A 37 -7.58 -2.42 -8.36
N TYR A 38 -8.90 -2.45 -8.38
CA TYR A 38 -9.72 -1.91 -9.46
C TYR A 38 -10.94 -1.24 -8.84
N ASN A 39 -11.09 0.07 -9.06
CA ASN A 39 -12.17 0.82 -8.43
C ASN A 39 -13.39 0.99 -9.34
N LYS A 40 -14.44 1.62 -8.82
CA LYS A 40 -15.69 1.83 -9.56
C LYS A 40 -15.56 2.74 -10.78
N TYR A 41 -14.49 3.52 -10.84
CA TYR A 41 -14.18 4.37 -12.02
C TYR A 41 -13.33 3.65 -13.05
N LYS A 42 -13.17 2.33 -12.90
CA LYS A 42 -12.40 1.48 -13.81
C LYS A 42 -10.92 1.85 -13.87
N VAL A 43 -10.37 2.31 -12.76
CA VAL A 43 -8.95 2.64 -12.63
C VAL A 43 -8.24 1.51 -11.89
N PHE A 44 -7.20 0.97 -12.50
CA PHE A 44 -6.29 0.02 -11.85
C PHE A 44 -5.24 0.76 -11.04
N PHE A 45 -4.86 0.17 -9.92
CA PHE A 45 -3.77 0.65 -9.08
C PHE A 45 -3.14 -0.52 -8.35
N THR A 46 -1.91 -0.33 -7.88
CA THR A 46 -1.20 -1.35 -7.11
C THR A 46 -1.03 -0.88 -5.67
N VAL A 47 -0.99 -1.83 -4.75
CA VAL A 47 -0.78 -1.55 -3.33
C VAL A 47 0.26 -2.52 -2.76
N GLU A 48 1.32 -1.98 -2.18
CA GLU A 48 2.27 -2.71 -1.37
C GLU A 48 1.82 -2.63 0.09
N LEU A 49 1.66 -3.76 0.76
CA LEU A 49 1.26 -3.82 2.16
C LEU A 49 2.49 -3.87 3.06
N LYS A 50 2.50 -3.04 4.08
CA LYS A 50 3.56 -3.03 5.11
C LYS A 50 2.94 -2.91 6.49
N VAL A 51 3.59 -3.54 7.47
CA VAL A 51 3.27 -3.39 8.89
C VAL A 51 4.51 -2.79 9.55
N ALA A 52 4.39 -1.62 10.14
CA ALA A 52 5.54 -0.90 10.71
C ALA A 52 5.13 0.03 11.83
N LYS A 53 6.08 0.33 12.74
CA LYS A 53 5.90 1.29 13.83
C LYS A 53 6.44 2.67 13.48
N ARG A 54 7.65 2.75 12.92
CA ARG A 54 8.35 4.01 12.60
C ARG A 54 9.04 3.95 11.26
N ASN A 55 9.98 3.03 11.11
CA ASN A 55 10.78 2.88 9.90
C ASN A 55 10.21 1.76 9.05
N ILE A 56 10.25 1.96 7.74
CA ILE A 56 9.80 0.97 6.77
C ILE A 56 10.99 0.51 5.97
N LYS A 57 11.13 -0.80 5.81
CA LYS A 57 12.17 -1.40 4.98
C LYS A 57 11.59 -1.87 3.67
N PHE A 58 12.28 -1.52 2.60
CA PHE A 58 11.97 -1.98 1.25
C PHE A 58 13.20 -2.62 0.63
N SER A 59 12.99 -3.67 -0.15
CA SER A 59 14.08 -4.22 -0.95
C SER A 59 14.42 -3.25 -2.09
N PRO A 60 15.64 -3.33 -2.66
CA PRO A 60 15.98 -2.52 -3.85
C PRO A 60 15.00 -2.75 -5.01
N HIS A 61 14.47 -3.95 -5.15
CA HIS A 61 13.49 -4.29 -6.18
C HIS A 61 12.15 -3.59 -5.97
N GLN A 62 11.70 -3.49 -4.71
CA GLN A 62 10.46 -2.75 -4.36
C GLN A 62 10.63 -1.27 -4.66
N ILE A 63 11.77 -0.69 -4.30
CA ILE A 63 12.08 0.72 -4.61
C ILE A 63 12.09 0.94 -6.11
N SER A 64 12.76 0.06 -6.86
CA SER A 64 12.83 0.14 -8.32
C SER A 64 11.44 0.07 -8.96
N PHE A 65 10.58 -0.82 -8.47
CA PHE A 65 9.22 -0.94 -8.99
C PHE A 65 8.45 0.38 -8.87
N HIS A 66 8.44 0.98 -7.68
CA HIS A 66 7.68 2.22 -7.45
C HIS A 66 8.27 3.41 -8.20
N VAL A 67 9.58 3.46 -8.35
CA VAL A 67 10.25 4.51 -9.15
C VAL A 67 9.86 4.40 -10.62
N LYS A 68 9.76 3.19 -11.14
CA LYS A 68 9.38 2.94 -12.54
C LYS A 68 7.88 3.07 -12.79
N HIS A 69 7.05 2.95 -11.75
CA HIS A 69 5.58 2.99 -11.86
C HIS A 69 5.04 4.09 -10.93
N PRO A 70 5.29 5.37 -11.26
CA PRO A 70 4.96 6.48 -10.33
C PRO A 70 3.48 6.82 -10.25
N VAL A 71 2.67 6.34 -11.19
CA VAL A 71 1.23 6.66 -11.24
C VAL A 71 0.42 5.46 -10.78
N ASN A 72 -0.56 5.71 -9.90
CA ASN A 72 -1.48 4.68 -9.38
C ASN A 72 -0.75 3.49 -8.73
N SER A 73 0.33 3.77 -8.05
CA SER A 73 1.10 2.82 -7.27
C SER A 73 1.19 3.35 -5.84
N PHE A 74 0.76 2.54 -4.87
CA PHE A 74 0.61 2.98 -3.48
C PHE A 74 1.28 2.03 -2.51
N ILE A 75 1.61 2.57 -1.35
CA ILE A 75 2.12 1.82 -0.20
C ILE A 75 1.14 2.07 0.94
N LEU A 76 0.56 1.01 1.46
CA LEU A 76 -0.38 1.08 2.57
C LEU A 76 0.25 0.45 3.80
N VAL A 77 0.37 1.24 4.86
CA VAL A 77 1.06 0.83 6.08
C VAL A 77 0.07 0.70 7.22
N LYS A 78 0.10 -0.46 7.88
CA LYS A 78 -0.62 -0.66 9.13
C LYS A 78 0.31 -0.34 10.30
N THR A 79 -0.13 0.57 11.16
CA THR A 79 0.58 0.93 12.37
C THR A 79 -0.12 0.35 13.60
N PRO A 80 0.58 0.21 14.74
CA PRO A 80 -0.05 -0.33 15.96
C PRO A 80 -0.93 0.67 16.71
N ASP A 81 -0.94 1.96 16.32
CA ASP A 81 -1.71 2.98 16.98
C ASP A 81 -3.19 2.99 16.57
N ALA A 82 -3.99 3.85 17.19
CA ALA A 82 -5.43 3.91 16.97
C ALA A 82 -5.81 4.36 15.56
N CYS A 83 -4.96 5.12 14.87
CA CYS A 83 -5.19 5.56 13.49
C CYS A 83 -5.05 4.40 12.50
N GLY A 84 -4.18 3.46 12.80
CA GLY A 84 -4.09 2.14 12.17
C GLY A 84 -3.59 2.10 10.74
N LEU A 85 -3.88 3.06 9.88
CA LEU A 85 -3.53 3.02 8.46
C LEU A 85 -2.96 4.34 7.97
N LYS A 86 -1.90 4.23 7.16
CA LYS A 86 -1.31 5.36 6.43
C LYS A 86 -1.11 4.97 4.98
N LEU A 87 -1.62 5.77 4.07
CA LEU A 87 -1.45 5.56 2.64
C LEU A 87 -0.42 6.53 2.09
N TYR A 88 0.52 6.02 1.30
CA TYR A 88 1.54 6.82 0.63
C TYR A 88 1.52 6.54 -0.86
N GLU A 89 1.78 7.56 -1.67
CA GLU A 89 2.00 7.36 -3.10
C GLU A 89 3.35 6.68 -3.31
N GLY A 90 3.38 5.69 -4.21
CA GLY A 90 4.59 4.92 -4.48
C GLY A 90 5.76 5.76 -4.99
N LEU A 91 5.46 6.85 -5.69
CA LEU A 91 6.51 7.75 -6.19
C LEU A 91 7.34 8.39 -5.06
N ARG A 92 6.81 8.42 -3.84
CA ARG A 92 7.49 8.97 -2.66
C ARG A 92 8.24 7.92 -1.85
N ILE A 93 8.47 6.74 -2.42
CA ILE A 93 9.10 5.62 -1.69
C ILE A 93 10.47 5.98 -1.11
N ARG A 94 11.28 6.76 -1.84
CA ARG A 94 12.61 7.17 -1.35
C ARG A 94 12.54 8.11 -0.16
N GLU A 95 11.58 9.04 -0.17
CA GLU A 95 11.31 9.92 0.98
C GLU A 95 10.81 9.10 2.17
N LEU A 96 9.95 8.12 1.92
CA LEU A 96 9.41 7.25 2.95
C LEU A 96 10.51 6.41 3.61
N VAL A 97 11.47 5.93 2.85
CA VAL A 97 12.65 5.22 3.37
C VAL A 97 13.50 6.14 4.26
N ALA A 98 13.69 7.39 3.82
CA ALA A 98 14.51 8.35 4.55
C ALA A 98 13.84 8.87 5.83
N CYS A 99 12.56 9.19 5.77
CA CYS A 99 11.82 9.84 6.86
C CYS A 99 11.01 8.87 7.73
N GLY A 100 10.74 7.67 7.22
CA GLY A 100 9.85 6.72 7.91
C GLY A 100 8.41 7.26 7.95
N LEU A 101 7.65 6.81 8.94
CA LEU A 101 6.25 7.16 9.10
C LEU A 101 6.01 8.61 9.54
N GLU A 102 7.06 9.40 9.75
CA GLU A 102 6.96 10.85 9.96
C GLU A 102 6.64 11.59 8.66
N LEU A 103 6.88 10.95 7.50
CA LEU A 103 6.47 11.53 6.22
C LEU A 103 4.94 11.67 6.18
N ASP A 104 4.46 12.79 5.67
CA ASP A 104 3.02 13.03 5.53
C ASP A 104 2.38 12.04 4.56
N ALA A 105 1.37 11.34 5.04
CA ALA A 105 0.61 10.40 4.24
C ALA A 105 -0.44 11.12 3.40
N CYS A 106 -0.80 10.56 2.25
CA CYS A 106 -1.91 11.07 1.45
C CYS A 106 -3.28 10.56 1.95
N GLY A 107 -3.28 9.66 2.91
CA GLY A 107 -4.49 9.19 3.60
C GLY A 107 -4.13 8.68 4.99
N LEU A 108 -4.90 9.09 6.01
CA LEU A 108 -4.75 8.66 7.39
C LEU A 108 -6.05 7.99 7.84
N GLY A 109 -5.93 6.76 8.35
CA GLY A 109 -7.08 5.97 8.79
C GLY A 109 -7.78 5.25 7.66
N LEU A 110 -8.64 4.30 8.01
CA LEU A 110 -9.32 3.43 7.04
C LEU A 110 -10.17 4.22 6.04
N ASP A 111 -10.99 5.15 6.53
CA ASP A 111 -11.92 5.87 5.65
C ASP A 111 -11.19 6.75 4.64
N ALA A 112 -10.18 7.50 5.09
CA ALA A 112 -9.40 8.35 4.19
C ALA A 112 -8.63 7.54 3.15
N CYS A 113 -8.01 6.44 3.55
CA CYS A 113 -7.30 5.55 2.63
C CYS A 113 -8.26 4.93 1.62
N ARG A 114 -9.39 4.42 2.08
CA ARG A 114 -10.43 3.82 1.24
C ARG A 114 -10.97 4.81 0.22
N LEU A 115 -11.34 6.02 0.67
CA LEU A 115 -11.89 7.06 -0.20
C LEU A 115 -10.88 7.49 -1.28
N LYS A 116 -9.62 7.61 -0.91
CA LYS A 116 -8.56 7.95 -1.87
C LYS A 116 -8.47 6.90 -2.98
N LEU A 117 -8.43 5.63 -2.62
CA LEU A 117 -8.32 4.54 -3.60
C LEU A 117 -9.60 4.38 -4.44
N GLU A 118 -10.77 4.61 -3.85
CA GLU A 118 -12.05 4.53 -4.56
C GLU A 118 -12.25 5.67 -5.57
N SER A 119 -11.53 6.78 -5.41
CA SER A 119 -11.75 7.99 -6.20
C SER A 119 -10.62 8.33 -7.18
N LEU A 120 -9.71 7.41 -7.40
CA LEU A 120 -8.59 7.61 -8.33
C LEU A 120 -9.05 7.90 -9.76
#